data_4e9e685fee7bd32dce9a62f2c86f4f04
#
_entry.id   4e9e685fee7bd32dce9a62f2c86f4f04
#
_cell.length_a   1.000
_cell.length_b   1.000
_cell.length_c   1.000
_cell.angle_alpha   90.00
_cell.angle_beta   90.00
_cell.angle_gamma   90.00
#
_symmetry.space_group_name_H-M   'P 1'
#
loop_
_entity.id
_entity.type
_entity.pdbx_description
1 polymer ?
#
loop_
_entity_poly.entity_id
_entity_poly.type
_entity_poly.pdbx_seq_one_letter_code
_entity_poly.pdbx_strand_id
1 'polypeptide(L)'
;MYFDLFVPFPLPQESDEGPSKKSKKGKGKAVPQPSTTSIVIKKDCWSGIESKDKDAFVNKVSLVGHLGYSVVGLTIIPSEPSNQVISSPFSNGLPFPDLDPRFSQSNSSSSSSSKTPLVQVTRYHMRLDDNRVHPLTSQNTNTLKAYDILSVAPTSEKAFQLACTDLSNPGPNQISIITLPLHERPFTFRFNWKQMRQAQRNGVVFELLYSAALFPPSNLSSETQRRYRQNFLSNAREVIRITGGKGVIFSSGPSGDVNGLRGALDIVNLGTMIGMPSNLAKESISTTTKNVLLRAQARKTFKAIMSMPKLVPAEADNDGESIDDIEVEKDVNTKQVDITDKKRLMVNTPTNNVKKVKI
;
A
#
# COMPACT_ATOMS: atom_id res chain seq x y z
N MET A 1 18.27 -3.94 -8.38
CA MET A 1 17.19 -3.03 -7.99
C MET A 1 16.77 -3.41 -6.58
N TYR A 2 16.87 -2.50 -5.63
CA TYR A 2 16.56 -2.70 -4.23
C TYR A 2 15.43 -1.76 -3.79
N PHE A 3 14.67 -2.17 -2.78
CA PHE A 3 13.42 -1.53 -2.37
C PHE A 3 13.45 -1.26 -0.86
N ASP A 4 13.07 -0.04 -0.45
CA ASP A 4 12.65 0.26 0.91
C ASP A 4 11.19 0.73 0.88
N LEU A 5 10.28 -0.13 1.32
CA LEU A 5 8.84 0.11 1.20
C LEU A 5 8.24 0.84 2.40
N PHE A 6 9.04 1.27 3.38
CA PHE A 6 8.53 1.94 4.57
C PHE A 6 9.32 3.19 4.93
N VAL A 7 9.05 4.28 4.26
CA VAL A 7 9.55 5.62 4.62
C VAL A 7 8.35 6.49 5.01
N PRO A 8 8.18 6.83 6.30
CA PRO A 8 7.03 7.60 6.76
C PRO A 8 7.03 9.00 6.15
N PHE A 9 5.90 9.38 5.59
CA PHE A 9 5.65 10.73 5.08
C PHE A 9 5.06 11.58 6.21
N PRO A 10 5.56 12.79 6.46
CA PRO A 10 5.00 13.67 7.46
C PRO A 10 3.57 14.07 7.08
N LEU A 11 2.67 13.99 8.06
CA LEU A 11 1.29 14.47 7.90
C LEU A 11 1.15 15.82 8.62
N PRO A 12 0.26 16.70 8.13
CA PRO A 12 -0.07 17.91 8.85
C PRO A 12 -0.51 17.56 10.28
N GLN A 13 0.05 18.23 11.28
CA GLN A 13 -0.45 18.11 12.64
C GLN A 13 -1.82 18.81 12.66
N GLU A 14 -2.87 18.08 13.06
CA GLU A 14 -4.12 18.72 13.42
C GLU A 14 -3.81 19.60 14.63
N SER A 15 -3.77 20.93 14.43
CA SER A 15 -3.74 21.87 15.52
C SER A 15 -5.00 21.61 16.34
N ASP A 16 -4.85 21.27 17.63
CA ASP A 16 -5.90 21.27 18.63
C ASP A 16 -6.48 22.72 18.74
N GLU A 17 -7.26 23.11 17.74
CA GLU A 17 -8.18 24.21 17.94
C GLU A 17 -9.25 23.71 18.90
N GLY A 18 -8.99 23.92 20.18
CA GLY A 18 -9.93 23.70 21.25
C GLY A 18 -11.27 24.34 20.90
N PRO A 19 -12.40 23.76 21.35
CA PRO A 19 -13.73 24.19 20.94
C PRO A 19 -13.91 25.68 21.20
N SER A 20 -13.89 26.49 20.14
CA SER A 20 -14.14 27.92 20.23
C SER A 20 -15.51 28.12 20.87
N LYS A 21 -15.52 28.78 22.04
CA LYS A 21 -16.73 29.14 22.80
C LYS A 21 -17.71 29.82 21.85
N LYS A 22 -18.75 29.11 21.45
CA LYS A 22 -19.87 29.65 20.69
C LYS A 22 -20.52 30.77 21.52
N SER A 23 -20.27 32.01 21.18
CA SER A 23 -21.06 33.12 21.65
C SER A 23 -22.47 33.01 21.07
N LYS A 24 -23.43 32.78 21.96
CA LYS A 24 -24.84 32.95 21.65
C LYS A 24 -25.15 34.42 21.41
N LYS A 25 -25.49 34.82 20.19
CA LYS A 25 -26.46 35.91 19.95
C LYS A 25 -26.86 36.02 18.47
N GLY A 26 -28.14 36.11 18.22
CA GLY A 26 -28.70 36.79 17.05
C GLY A 26 -29.49 35.92 16.09
N LYS A 27 -30.85 35.82 16.29
CA LYS A 27 -31.80 35.42 15.26
C LYS A 27 -31.79 36.48 14.16
N GLY A 28 -31.27 36.14 12.98
CA GLY A 28 -31.45 36.91 11.76
C GLY A 28 -31.81 35.93 10.66
N LYS A 29 -33.02 36.10 10.05
CA LYS A 29 -33.41 35.38 8.84
C LYS A 29 -32.46 35.79 7.72
N ALA A 30 -31.66 34.85 7.22
CA ALA A 30 -30.86 35.06 6.02
C ALA A 30 -31.53 34.42 4.81
N VAL A 31 -31.66 35.22 3.77
CA VAL A 31 -32.05 34.89 2.41
C VAL A 31 -31.03 33.97 1.79
N PRO A 32 -31.38 32.90 1.04
CA PRO A 32 -30.40 32.03 0.40
C PRO A 32 -29.71 32.77 -0.75
N GLN A 33 -28.43 33.04 -0.60
CA GLN A 33 -27.60 33.46 -1.71
C GLN A 33 -27.16 32.23 -2.54
N PRO A 34 -26.99 32.38 -3.86
CA PRO A 34 -26.57 31.29 -4.73
C PRO A 34 -25.16 30.83 -4.41
N SER A 35 -25.00 29.52 -4.33
CA SER A 35 -23.75 28.82 -4.08
C SER A 35 -22.65 29.26 -5.04
N THR A 36 -21.71 30.03 -4.52
CA THR A 36 -20.42 30.28 -5.16
C THR A 36 -19.72 28.93 -5.32
N THR A 37 -19.47 28.56 -6.54
CA THR A 37 -18.62 27.42 -6.92
C THR A 37 -17.29 27.56 -6.20
N SER A 38 -17.07 26.77 -5.14
CA SER A 38 -15.79 26.70 -4.44
C SER A 38 -14.77 26.17 -5.44
N ILE A 39 -13.86 27.02 -5.88
CA ILE A 39 -12.66 26.63 -6.61
C ILE A 39 -11.91 25.69 -5.69
N VAL A 40 -11.92 24.39 -6.01
CA VAL A 40 -11.14 23.38 -5.31
C VAL A 40 -9.68 23.70 -5.59
N ILE A 41 -9.05 24.46 -4.70
CA ILE A 41 -7.61 24.71 -4.73
C ILE A 41 -6.97 23.33 -4.55
N LYS A 42 -6.32 22.82 -5.60
CA LYS A 42 -5.54 21.60 -5.55
C LYS A 42 -4.42 21.81 -4.52
N LYS A 43 -4.58 21.26 -3.33
CA LYS A 43 -3.54 21.33 -2.30
C LYS A 43 -2.36 20.49 -2.74
N ASP A 44 -1.16 21.07 -2.72
CA ASP A 44 0.08 20.32 -2.91
C ASP A 44 0.28 19.31 -1.78
N CYS A 45 1.03 18.24 -2.04
CA CYS A 45 1.34 17.22 -1.03
C CYS A 45 2.03 17.77 0.22
N TRP A 46 2.66 18.95 0.12
CA TRP A 46 3.35 19.65 1.20
C TRP A 46 2.49 20.64 1.99
N SER A 47 1.21 20.76 1.65
CA SER A 47 0.30 21.71 2.33
C SER A 47 0.11 21.33 3.81
N GLY A 48 0.39 22.29 4.71
CA GLY A 48 0.22 22.10 6.16
C GLY A 48 1.37 21.36 6.86
N ILE A 49 2.47 21.07 6.15
CA ILE A 49 3.66 20.43 6.73
C ILE A 49 4.68 21.52 7.05
N GLU A 50 5.30 21.44 8.24
CA GLU A 50 6.36 22.37 8.65
C GLU A 50 7.60 22.24 7.75
N SER A 51 8.30 23.35 7.52
CA SER A 51 9.53 23.38 6.72
C SER A 51 10.60 22.42 7.26
N LYS A 52 10.73 22.33 8.59
CA LYS A 52 11.68 21.43 9.25
C LYS A 52 11.43 19.97 8.93
N ASP A 53 10.17 19.55 8.96
CA ASP A 53 9.79 18.16 8.66
C ASP A 53 9.95 17.84 7.18
N LYS A 54 9.65 18.83 6.33
CA LYS A 54 9.91 18.73 4.89
C LYS A 54 11.39 18.53 4.60
N ASP A 55 12.28 19.34 5.19
CA ASP A 55 13.72 19.27 4.97
C ASP A 55 14.29 17.96 5.52
N ALA A 56 13.83 17.51 6.68
CA ALA A 56 14.20 16.22 7.25
C ALA A 56 13.80 15.05 6.32
N PHE A 57 12.60 15.14 5.75
CA PHE A 57 12.11 14.12 4.82
C PHE A 57 12.86 14.12 3.49
N VAL A 58 13.18 15.29 2.93
CA VAL A 58 14.00 15.44 1.72
C VAL A 58 15.37 14.80 1.90
N ASN A 59 16.02 15.09 3.04
CA ASN A 59 17.31 14.51 3.38
C ASN A 59 17.23 12.99 3.51
N LYS A 60 16.16 12.48 4.13
CA LYS A 60 15.94 11.04 4.29
C LYS A 60 15.78 10.34 2.94
N VAL A 61 14.95 10.86 2.04
CA VAL A 61 14.73 10.29 0.71
C VAL A 61 16.01 10.36 -0.14
N SER A 62 16.75 11.47 -0.08
CA SER A 62 18.04 11.60 -0.75
C SER A 62 19.02 10.52 -0.28
N LEU A 63 19.12 10.29 1.04
CA LEU A 63 20.01 9.27 1.59
C LEU A 63 19.58 7.85 1.15
N VAL A 64 18.27 7.55 1.10
CA VAL A 64 17.78 6.25 0.61
C VAL A 64 18.29 5.99 -0.82
N GLY A 65 18.25 6.99 -1.69
CA GLY A 65 18.82 6.90 -3.03
C GLY A 65 20.33 6.63 -3.01
N HIS A 66 21.10 7.33 -2.17
CA HIS A 66 22.55 7.13 -2.02
C HIS A 66 22.92 5.76 -1.46
N LEU A 67 22.07 5.16 -0.62
CA LEU A 67 22.25 3.83 -0.06
C LEU A 67 21.98 2.69 -1.06
N GLY A 68 21.67 3.02 -2.32
CA GLY A 68 21.49 2.08 -3.43
C GLY A 68 20.10 1.51 -3.59
N TYR A 69 19.11 2.11 -2.95
CA TYR A 69 17.71 1.77 -3.20
C TYR A 69 17.21 2.46 -4.48
N SER A 70 16.43 1.74 -5.26
CA SER A 70 15.86 2.23 -6.52
C SER A 70 14.36 2.55 -6.40
N VAL A 71 13.71 2.05 -5.35
CA VAL A 71 12.29 2.27 -5.09
C VAL A 71 12.07 2.57 -3.62
N VAL A 72 11.26 3.59 -3.35
CA VAL A 72 10.88 4.02 -2.00
C VAL A 72 9.36 4.00 -1.82
N GLY A 73 8.90 3.45 -0.69
CA GLY A 73 7.49 3.45 -0.28
C GLY A 73 7.18 4.63 0.64
N LEU A 74 6.51 5.66 0.10
CA LEU A 74 6.04 6.81 0.87
C LEU A 74 4.84 6.38 1.71
N THR A 75 5.06 6.24 3.01
CA THR A 75 4.09 5.60 3.91
C THR A 75 3.28 6.65 4.68
N ILE A 76 1.97 6.62 4.51
CA ILE A 76 1.01 7.38 5.31
C ILE A 76 0.60 6.52 6.49
N ILE A 77 0.78 7.07 7.71
CA ILE A 77 0.46 6.40 8.97
C ILE A 77 -0.62 7.24 9.68
N PRO A 78 -1.88 6.78 9.76
CA PRO A 78 -2.89 7.44 10.58
C PRO A 78 -2.50 7.45 12.04
N SER A 79 -2.77 8.55 12.74
CA SER A 79 -2.49 8.68 14.18
C SER A 79 -3.32 7.73 15.01
N GLU A 80 -4.59 7.51 14.61
CA GLU A 80 -5.53 6.65 15.32
C GLU A 80 -6.20 5.63 14.39
N PRO A 81 -6.58 4.45 14.93
CA PRO A 81 -7.41 3.48 14.21
C PRO A 81 -8.77 4.10 13.87
N SER A 82 -9.11 4.18 12.61
CA SER A 82 -10.35 4.78 12.14
C SER A 82 -10.98 3.92 11.04
N ASN A 83 -12.31 3.99 10.92
CA ASN A 83 -13.05 3.41 9.79
C ASN A 83 -12.93 4.26 8.51
N GLN A 84 -12.40 5.47 8.62
CA GLN A 84 -12.19 6.37 7.49
C GLN A 84 -10.76 6.27 6.98
N VAL A 85 -10.60 6.38 5.67
CA VAL A 85 -9.30 6.42 5.01
C VAL A 85 -8.90 7.88 4.85
N ILE A 86 -7.68 8.22 5.24
CA ILE A 86 -7.08 9.51 4.90
C ILE A 86 -6.95 9.57 3.37
N SER A 87 -7.48 10.62 2.76
CA SER A 87 -7.30 10.85 1.32
C SER A 87 -5.81 10.98 0.99
N SER A 88 -5.39 10.36 -0.11
CA SER A 88 -3.97 10.41 -0.49
C SER A 88 -3.51 11.85 -0.75
N PRO A 89 -2.49 12.34 -0.03
CA PRO A 89 -1.92 13.65 -0.29
C PRO A 89 -1.23 13.73 -1.67
N PHE A 90 -0.98 12.58 -2.28
CA PHE A 90 -0.28 12.46 -3.57
C PHE A 90 -1.22 12.46 -4.78
N SER A 91 -2.50 12.77 -4.59
CA SER A 91 -3.49 12.79 -5.68
C SER A 91 -3.15 13.79 -6.79
N ASN A 92 -2.45 14.87 -6.45
CA ASN A 92 -2.05 15.93 -7.39
C ASN A 92 -0.60 15.81 -7.89
N GLY A 93 0.15 14.86 -7.38
CA GLY A 93 1.55 14.63 -7.76
C GLY A 93 2.38 14.05 -6.61
N LEU A 94 3.47 13.44 -6.97
CA LEU A 94 4.45 12.89 -6.02
C LEU A 94 5.35 14.00 -5.48
N PRO A 95 5.93 13.83 -4.27
CA PRO A 95 6.79 14.85 -3.64
C PRO A 95 8.04 15.20 -4.46
N PHE A 96 8.59 14.25 -5.20
CA PHE A 96 9.85 14.40 -5.94
C PHE A 96 9.72 13.93 -7.39
N PRO A 97 8.98 14.65 -8.25
CA PRO A 97 8.80 14.22 -9.64
C PRO A 97 10.13 14.18 -10.41
N ASP A 98 11.10 15.02 -10.04
CA ASP A 98 12.41 15.08 -10.67
C ASP A 98 13.30 13.85 -10.42
N LEU A 99 13.08 13.14 -9.32
CA LEU A 99 13.80 11.91 -9.00
C LEU A 99 13.20 10.67 -9.64
N ASP A 100 11.92 10.75 -10.02
CA ASP A 100 11.20 9.60 -10.53
C ASP A 100 11.36 9.50 -12.06
N PRO A 101 12.00 8.43 -12.55
CA PRO A 101 12.25 8.27 -13.99
C PRO A 101 10.97 8.16 -14.82
N ARG A 102 9.82 7.93 -14.21
CA ARG A 102 8.53 7.88 -14.93
C ARG A 102 8.02 9.25 -15.35
N PHE A 103 8.50 10.33 -14.70
CA PHE A 103 8.07 11.71 -14.95
C PHE A 103 9.19 12.60 -15.53
N SER A 104 10.45 12.21 -15.42
CA SER A 104 11.60 13.01 -15.83
C SER A 104 11.83 13.10 -17.33
N GLN A 105 11.08 12.36 -18.15
CA GLN A 105 11.25 12.37 -19.62
C GLN A 105 10.76 13.65 -20.33
N SER A 106 10.05 14.55 -19.66
CA SER A 106 9.50 15.76 -20.27
C SER A 106 10.42 16.99 -20.23
N ASN A 107 11.51 16.98 -19.46
CA ASN A 107 12.36 18.17 -19.23
C ASN A 107 13.87 17.89 -19.40
N SER A 108 14.26 17.20 -20.47
CA SER A 108 15.67 16.89 -20.75
C SER A 108 16.44 18.04 -21.39
N SER A 109 16.39 19.25 -20.83
CA SER A 109 17.29 20.31 -21.21
C SER A 109 17.61 21.22 -20.02
N SER A 110 18.39 20.73 -19.11
CA SER A 110 19.37 21.51 -18.33
C SER A 110 19.70 20.86 -17.00
N SER A 111 20.99 20.81 -16.76
CA SER A 111 21.69 20.50 -15.51
C SER A 111 21.90 19.00 -15.18
N SER A 112 23.13 18.61 -15.40
CA SER A 112 23.82 17.45 -14.86
C SER A 112 23.86 17.43 -13.31
N SER A 113 22.73 17.32 -12.66
CA SER A 113 22.71 16.94 -11.25
C SER A 113 22.73 15.41 -11.19
N SER A 114 23.75 14.84 -10.58
CA SER A 114 23.98 13.40 -10.34
C SER A 114 22.97 12.79 -9.35
N LYS A 115 21.67 13.12 -9.53
CA LYS A 115 20.60 12.60 -8.66
C LYS A 115 20.33 11.15 -9.04
N THR A 116 20.42 10.25 -8.07
CA THR A 116 20.08 8.84 -8.28
C THR A 116 18.59 8.70 -8.58
N PRO A 117 18.23 7.97 -9.66
CA PRO A 117 16.82 7.78 -10.02
C PRO A 117 16.12 6.94 -8.93
N LEU A 118 14.99 7.43 -8.44
CA LEU A 118 14.25 6.83 -7.33
C LEU A 118 12.76 6.80 -7.64
N VAL A 119 12.22 5.60 -7.87
CA VAL A 119 10.78 5.40 -8.09
C VAL A 119 10.03 5.51 -6.77
N GLN A 120 9.00 6.34 -6.73
CA GLN A 120 8.19 6.57 -5.54
C GLN A 120 6.87 5.82 -5.66
N VAL A 121 6.53 5.03 -4.63
CA VAL A 121 5.25 4.33 -4.51
C VAL A 121 4.53 4.75 -3.24
N THR A 122 3.23 4.84 -3.29
CA THR A 122 2.41 5.30 -2.17
C THR A 122 1.94 4.13 -1.33
N ARG A 123 2.03 4.24 -0.01
CA ARG A 123 1.65 3.20 0.92
C ARG A 123 0.73 3.74 2.01
N TYR A 124 -0.37 3.06 2.25
CA TYR A 124 -1.23 3.27 3.41
C TYR A 124 -0.94 2.19 4.46
N HIS A 125 -0.51 2.62 5.65
CA HIS A 125 -0.15 1.74 6.74
C HIS A 125 -1.06 1.98 7.93
N MET A 126 -1.77 0.94 8.38
CA MET A 126 -2.71 1.06 9.48
C MET A 126 -2.36 0.12 10.62
N ARG A 127 -2.62 0.57 11.82
CA ARG A 127 -2.63 -0.25 13.02
C ARG A 127 -3.95 -1.03 13.09
N LEU A 128 -3.88 -2.28 13.45
CA LEU A 128 -5.04 -3.17 13.57
C LEU A 128 -5.13 -3.68 15.00
N ASP A 129 -6.13 -3.19 15.74
CA ASP A 129 -6.41 -3.53 17.12
C ASP A 129 -7.55 -4.57 17.23
N ASP A 130 -7.83 -5.05 18.44
CA ASP A 130 -8.88 -6.05 18.70
C ASP A 130 -10.29 -5.57 18.36
N ASN A 131 -10.52 -4.27 18.34
CA ASN A 131 -11.84 -3.66 18.12
C ASN A 131 -12.38 -3.88 16.68
N ARG A 132 -11.63 -4.54 15.80
CA ARG A 132 -11.97 -4.74 14.39
C ARG A 132 -12.30 -3.45 13.63
N VAL A 133 -11.89 -2.31 14.17
CA VAL A 133 -12.04 -1.02 13.51
C VAL A 133 -10.93 -0.93 12.46
N HIS A 134 -11.30 -0.95 11.21
CA HIS A 134 -10.36 -0.80 10.11
C HIS A 134 -11.04 -0.20 8.87
N PRO A 135 -10.33 0.57 8.07
CA PRO A 135 -10.88 1.25 6.90
C PRO A 135 -11.01 0.36 5.65
N LEU A 136 -10.61 -0.92 5.71
CA LEU A 136 -10.61 -1.84 4.57
C LEU A 136 -12.02 -2.37 4.24
N THR A 137 -12.99 -1.47 4.14
CA THR A 137 -14.38 -1.76 3.81
C THR A 137 -14.66 -1.48 2.33
N SER A 138 -15.74 -2.07 1.81
CA SER A 138 -16.17 -1.83 0.42
C SER A 138 -16.48 -0.35 0.14
N GLN A 139 -16.94 0.39 1.14
CA GLN A 139 -17.22 1.83 1.04
C GLN A 139 -15.96 2.65 0.72
N ASN A 140 -14.83 2.26 1.27
CA ASN A 140 -13.56 2.98 1.15
C ASN A 140 -12.72 2.53 -0.08
N THR A 141 -13.22 1.58 -0.87
CA THR A 141 -12.44 0.98 -1.97
C THR A 141 -11.87 2.02 -2.94
N ASN A 142 -12.64 3.07 -3.27
CA ASN A 142 -12.19 4.11 -4.19
C ASN A 142 -11.02 4.93 -3.62
N THR A 143 -11.08 5.29 -2.34
CA THR A 143 -10.01 6.01 -1.66
C THR A 143 -8.77 5.13 -1.47
N LEU A 144 -8.97 3.84 -1.14
CA LEU A 144 -7.89 2.87 -0.99
C LEU A 144 -7.17 2.56 -2.32
N LYS A 145 -7.84 2.68 -3.46
CA LYS A 145 -7.22 2.55 -4.79
C LYS A 145 -6.23 3.66 -5.11
N ALA A 146 -6.33 4.82 -4.45
CA ALA A 146 -5.34 5.90 -4.60
C ALA A 146 -3.95 5.50 -4.08
N TYR A 147 -3.88 4.56 -3.14
CA TYR A 147 -2.62 4.03 -2.61
C TYR A 147 -2.16 2.81 -3.39
N ASP A 148 -0.85 2.70 -3.63
CA ASP A 148 -0.26 1.54 -4.31
C ASP A 148 -0.25 0.33 -3.40
N ILE A 149 0.19 0.47 -2.15
CA ILE A 149 0.36 -0.61 -1.19
C ILE A 149 -0.57 -0.39 0.00
N LEU A 150 -1.26 -1.46 0.43
CA LEU A 150 -1.97 -1.51 1.70
C LEU A 150 -1.22 -2.42 2.67
N SER A 151 -0.97 -1.92 3.87
CA SER A 151 -0.25 -2.66 4.91
C SER A 151 -0.90 -2.49 6.27
N VAL A 152 -0.80 -3.53 7.10
CA VAL A 152 -1.35 -3.55 8.46
C VAL A 152 -0.29 -3.93 9.48
N ALA A 153 -0.35 -3.34 10.67
CA ALA A 153 0.41 -3.75 11.85
C ALA A 153 -0.56 -4.28 12.90
N PRO A 154 -0.69 -5.59 13.05
CA PRO A 154 -1.54 -6.19 14.07
C PRO A 154 -0.92 -6.03 15.46
N THR A 155 -1.73 -5.64 16.44
CA THR A 155 -1.30 -5.44 17.84
C THR A 155 -1.62 -6.63 18.74
N SER A 156 -2.53 -7.52 18.31
CA SER A 156 -2.98 -8.66 19.07
C SER A 156 -3.07 -9.93 18.22
N GLU A 157 -3.24 -11.06 18.89
CA GLU A 157 -3.40 -12.37 18.22
C GLU A 157 -4.65 -12.41 17.33
N LYS A 158 -5.77 -11.82 17.79
CA LYS A 158 -7.01 -11.75 17.01
C LYS A 158 -6.84 -10.87 15.78
N ALA A 159 -6.19 -9.72 15.93
CA ALA A 159 -5.87 -8.81 14.82
C ALA A 159 -4.94 -9.50 13.81
N PHE A 160 -3.94 -10.25 14.28
CA PHE A 160 -3.04 -11.02 13.44
C PHE A 160 -3.77 -12.12 12.67
N GLN A 161 -4.67 -12.86 13.36
CA GLN A 161 -5.50 -13.85 12.70
C GLN A 161 -6.36 -13.21 11.61
N LEU A 162 -7.05 -12.11 11.89
CA LEU A 162 -7.87 -11.37 10.93
C LEU A 162 -7.04 -10.92 9.72
N ALA A 163 -5.83 -10.39 9.95
CA ALA A 163 -4.92 -9.98 8.89
C ALA A 163 -4.50 -11.17 8.01
N CYS A 164 -4.20 -12.32 8.60
CA CYS A 164 -3.74 -13.50 7.88
C CYS A 164 -4.86 -14.26 7.14
N THR A 165 -6.11 -14.16 7.58
CA THR A 165 -7.25 -14.89 6.99
C THR A 165 -8.09 -13.99 6.11
N ASP A 166 -8.84 -13.07 6.70
CA ASP A 166 -9.88 -12.32 5.99
C ASP A 166 -9.29 -11.20 5.12
N LEU A 167 -8.39 -10.39 5.69
CA LEU A 167 -7.81 -9.25 4.97
C LEU A 167 -6.75 -9.66 3.93
N SER A 168 -6.22 -10.87 4.02
CA SER A 168 -5.30 -11.43 3.03
C SER A 168 -5.99 -11.98 1.79
N ASN A 169 -7.32 -12.18 1.82
CA ASN A 169 -8.05 -12.75 0.69
C ASN A 169 -7.98 -11.84 -0.55
N PRO A 170 -7.84 -12.43 -1.74
CA PRO A 170 -7.79 -11.66 -2.98
C PRO A 170 -9.02 -10.78 -3.16
N GLY A 171 -8.81 -9.49 -3.46
CA GLY A 171 -9.88 -8.53 -3.64
C GLY A 171 -9.37 -7.09 -3.77
N PRO A 172 -10.25 -6.12 -4.01
CA PRO A 172 -9.88 -4.73 -4.21
C PRO A 172 -9.28 -4.06 -2.95
N ASN A 173 -9.59 -4.58 -1.77
CA ASN A 173 -9.10 -4.08 -0.48
C ASN A 173 -8.11 -5.04 0.19
N GLN A 174 -7.57 -6.01 -0.57
CA GLN A 174 -6.56 -6.94 -0.09
C GLN A 174 -5.32 -6.21 0.43
N ILE A 175 -4.84 -6.60 1.60
CA ILE A 175 -3.55 -6.15 2.11
C ILE A 175 -2.41 -6.82 1.36
N SER A 176 -1.32 -6.10 1.17
CA SER A 176 -0.12 -6.63 0.53
C SER A 176 0.95 -7.03 1.55
N ILE A 177 0.98 -6.33 2.68
CA ILE A 177 2.04 -6.45 3.68
C ILE A 177 1.43 -6.52 5.09
N ILE A 178 1.92 -7.46 5.90
CA ILE A 178 1.72 -7.52 7.35
C ILE A 178 3.02 -7.11 8.01
N THR A 179 3.02 -5.96 8.68
CA THR A 179 4.20 -5.39 9.32
C THR A 179 4.29 -5.86 10.78
N LEU A 180 5.47 -6.32 11.19
CA LEU A 180 5.71 -6.85 12.52
C LEU A 180 6.71 -5.98 13.28
N PRO A 181 6.30 -5.28 14.35
CA PRO A 181 7.20 -4.50 15.22
C PRO A 181 7.95 -5.41 16.19
N LEU A 182 9.01 -6.07 15.72
CA LEU A 182 9.70 -7.15 16.44
C LEU A 182 10.62 -6.69 17.57
N HIS A 183 10.83 -5.39 17.76
CA HIS A 183 11.68 -4.82 18.80
C HIS A 183 11.03 -4.84 20.20
N GLU A 184 9.72 -5.00 20.26
CA GLU A 184 8.97 -5.08 21.52
C GLU A 184 9.04 -6.49 22.14
N ARG A 185 8.98 -6.56 23.46
CA ARG A 185 9.01 -7.83 24.17
C ARG A 185 8.15 -7.80 25.45
N PRO A 186 7.46 -8.92 25.79
CA PRO A 186 7.30 -10.09 24.94
C PRO A 186 6.55 -9.71 23.66
N PHE A 187 6.82 -10.40 22.56
CA PHE A 187 5.97 -10.23 21.38
C PHE A 187 4.54 -10.56 21.78
N THR A 188 3.59 -9.72 21.43
CA THR A 188 2.25 -9.71 22.02
C THR A 188 1.45 -10.98 21.78
N PHE A 189 1.86 -11.79 20.80
CA PHE A 189 1.19 -13.05 20.44
C PHE A 189 2.18 -14.04 19.82
N ARG A 190 1.76 -15.33 19.80
CA ARG A 190 2.54 -16.38 19.15
C ARG A 190 2.22 -16.45 17.66
N PHE A 191 3.25 -16.62 16.85
CA PHE A 191 3.07 -16.79 15.41
C PHE A 191 2.50 -18.17 15.09
N ASN A 192 1.32 -18.23 14.53
CA ASN A 192 0.69 -19.45 14.10
C ASN A 192 1.11 -19.79 12.66
N TRP A 193 1.80 -20.92 12.49
CA TRP A 193 2.28 -21.38 11.19
C TRP A 193 1.16 -21.54 10.15
N LYS A 194 -0.01 -22.04 10.55
CA LYS A 194 -1.14 -22.24 9.61
C LYS A 194 -1.65 -20.91 9.06
N GLN A 195 -1.80 -19.92 9.94
CA GLN A 195 -2.26 -18.55 9.56
C GLN A 195 -1.23 -17.87 8.66
N MET A 196 0.05 -17.89 9.03
CA MET A 196 1.11 -17.29 8.22
C MET A 196 1.19 -17.94 6.84
N ARG A 197 1.06 -19.25 6.76
CA ARG A 197 1.09 -19.96 5.48
C ARG A 197 -0.12 -19.66 4.60
N GLN A 198 -1.30 -19.42 5.19
CA GLN A 198 -2.47 -18.95 4.47
C GLN A 198 -2.24 -17.57 3.85
N ALA A 199 -1.74 -16.62 4.63
CA ALA A 199 -1.40 -15.28 4.14
C ALA A 199 -0.37 -15.35 3.00
N GLN A 200 0.67 -16.18 3.12
CA GLN A 200 1.66 -16.38 2.06
C GLN A 200 1.06 -16.97 0.76
N ARG A 201 0.14 -17.92 0.88
CA ARG A 201 -0.59 -18.47 -0.29
C ARG A 201 -1.41 -17.40 -1.01
N ASN A 202 -2.01 -16.49 -0.24
CA ASN A 202 -2.74 -15.35 -0.78
C ASN A 202 -1.80 -14.25 -1.32
N GLY A 203 -0.48 -14.42 -1.13
CA GLY A 203 0.55 -13.53 -1.66
C GLY A 203 0.87 -12.35 -0.79
N VAL A 204 0.41 -12.34 0.45
CA VAL A 204 0.80 -11.36 1.46
C VAL A 204 2.19 -11.70 2.00
N VAL A 205 2.98 -10.67 2.28
CA VAL A 205 4.33 -10.82 2.83
C VAL A 205 4.41 -10.26 4.25
N PHE A 206 5.38 -10.77 5.01
CA PHE A 206 5.67 -10.30 6.36
C PHE A 206 6.84 -9.35 6.33
N GLU A 207 6.65 -8.16 6.86
CA GLU A 207 7.66 -7.10 6.88
C GLU A 207 8.30 -7.00 8.25
N LEU A 208 9.62 -7.02 8.28
CA LEU A 208 10.45 -6.85 9.46
C LEU A 208 11.06 -5.43 9.44
N LEU A 209 10.69 -4.62 10.43
CA LEU A 209 11.18 -3.26 10.57
C LEU A 209 12.46 -3.25 11.40
N TYR A 210 13.58 -2.82 10.80
CA TYR A 210 14.89 -2.94 11.44
C TYR A 210 15.35 -1.66 12.15
N SER A 211 14.90 -0.47 11.76
CA SER A 211 15.49 0.79 12.25
C SER A 211 15.32 0.99 13.75
N ALA A 212 14.16 0.67 14.31
CA ALA A 212 13.89 0.80 15.75
C ALA A 212 14.80 -0.11 16.62
N ALA A 213 15.25 -1.22 16.05
CA ALA A 213 16.17 -2.12 16.74
C ALA A 213 17.64 -1.69 16.60
N LEU A 214 18.05 -1.22 15.41
CA LEU A 214 19.41 -0.79 15.15
C LEU A 214 19.72 0.60 15.72
N PHE A 215 18.75 1.49 15.62
CA PHE A 215 18.85 2.86 16.11
C PHE A 215 17.59 3.22 16.92
N PRO A 216 17.48 2.71 18.14
CA PRO A 216 16.37 3.03 19.01
C PRO A 216 16.38 4.52 19.41
N PRO A 217 15.21 5.11 19.74
CA PRO A 217 15.12 6.51 20.15
C PRO A 217 16.06 6.83 21.32
N SER A 218 16.70 8.01 21.28
CA SER A 218 17.71 8.44 22.25
C SER A 218 17.13 8.73 23.66
N ASN A 219 15.83 8.92 23.77
CA ASN A 219 15.12 9.11 25.03
C ASN A 219 14.99 7.84 25.88
N LEU A 220 15.33 6.67 25.32
CA LEU A 220 15.28 5.41 26.03
C LEU A 220 16.59 5.11 26.78
N SER A 221 16.48 4.41 27.93
CA SER A 221 17.66 3.97 28.66
C SER A 221 18.52 3.03 27.81
N SER A 222 19.84 3.05 28.02
CA SER A 222 20.80 2.19 27.34
C SER A 222 20.44 0.71 27.42
N GLU A 223 19.89 0.28 28.56
CA GLU A 223 19.43 -1.09 28.76
C GLU A 223 18.23 -1.43 27.88
N THR A 224 17.25 -0.52 27.79
CA THR A 224 16.07 -0.69 26.91
C THR A 224 16.49 -0.74 25.45
N GLN A 225 17.43 0.09 25.02
CA GLN A 225 17.98 0.07 23.66
C GLN A 225 18.67 -1.27 23.34
N ARG A 226 19.40 -1.85 24.30
CA ARG A 226 20.00 -3.18 24.15
C ARG A 226 18.93 -4.25 24.05
N ARG A 227 17.88 -4.16 24.88
CA ARG A 227 16.74 -5.11 24.83
C ARG A 227 16.01 -5.06 23.50
N TYR A 228 15.84 -3.89 22.89
CA TYR A 228 15.22 -3.77 21.55
C TYR A 228 15.96 -4.59 20.50
N ARG A 229 17.30 -4.52 20.49
CA ARG A 229 18.12 -5.34 19.57
C ARG A 229 17.99 -6.82 19.82
N GLN A 230 18.06 -7.23 21.09
CA GLN A 230 17.92 -8.66 21.49
C GLN A 230 16.53 -9.19 21.10
N ASN A 231 15.48 -8.42 21.37
CA ASN A 231 14.11 -8.81 21.06
C ASN A 231 13.92 -8.93 19.55
N PHE A 232 14.40 -7.97 18.79
CA PHE A 232 14.32 -8.01 17.34
C PHE A 232 15.00 -9.26 16.77
N LEU A 233 16.21 -9.56 17.19
CA LEU A 233 16.93 -10.74 16.71
C LEU A 233 16.22 -12.04 17.09
N SER A 234 15.71 -12.13 18.31
CA SER A 234 14.99 -13.32 18.77
C SER A 234 13.66 -13.51 18.03
N ASN A 235 12.85 -12.47 17.94
CA ASN A 235 11.54 -12.52 17.29
C ASN A 235 11.67 -12.71 15.77
N ALA A 236 12.64 -12.05 15.12
CA ALA A 236 12.89 -12.20 13.70
C ALA A 236 13.33 -13.63 13.34
N ARG A 237 14.19 -14.26 14.17
CA ARG A 237 14.54 -15.68 14.01
C ARG A 237 13.33 -16.59 14.06
N GLU A 238 12.40 -16.30 14.97
CA GLU A 238 11.17 -17.09 15.07
C GLU A 238 10.30 -16.93 13.82
N VAL A 239 10.12 -15.72 13.31
CA VAL A 239 9.40 -15.48 12.04
C VAL A 239 10.07 -16.22 10.88
N ILE A 240 11.40 -16.13 10.75
CA ILE A 240 12.16 -16.82 9.70
C ILE A 240 12.05 -18.33 9.84
N ARG A 241 12.10 -18.89 11.08
CA ARG A 241 11.94 -20.30 11.33
C ARG A 241 10.57 -20.81 10.87
N ILE A 242 9.49 -20.03 11.11
CA ILE A 242 8.12 -20.41 10.76
C ILE A 242 7.89 -20.27 9.25
N THR A 243 8.39 -19.22 8.63
CA THR A 243 8.20 -18.93 7.19
C THR A 243 9.18 -19.68 6.29
N GLY A 244 10.27 -20.19 6.86
CA GLY A 244 11.40 -20.69 6.09
C GLY A 244 12.12 -19.59 5.30
N GLY A 245 11.98 -18.31 5.71
CA GLY A 245 12.54 -17.15 5.04
C GLY A 245 11.79 -16.72 3.77
N LYS A 246 10.73 -17.42 3.37
CA LYS A 246 9.93 -17.11 2.18
C LYS A 246 8.85 -16.07 2.50
N GLY A 247 8.61 -15.14 1.57
CA GLY A 247 7.59 -14.11 1.77
C GLY A 247 7.89 -13.18 2.96
N VAL A 248 9.16 -12.96 3.26
CA VAL A 248 9.65 -12.02 4.26
C VAL A 248 10.36 -10.90 3.54
N ILE A 249 10.12 -9.66 3.96
CA ILE A 249 10.80 -8.46 3.45
C ILE A 249 11.35 -7.65 4.61
N PHE A 250 12.38 -6.85 4.34
CA PHE A 250 12.93 -5.88 5.29
C PHE A 250 12.66 -4.47 4.80
N SER A 251 12.30 -3.59 5.74
CA SER A 251 12.14 -2.14 5.48
C SER A 251 12.65 -1.34 6.66
N SER A 252 12.97 -0.07 6.42
CA SER A 252 13.52 0.79 7.48
C SER A 252 12.54 0.96 8.64
N GLY A 253 11.30 1.35 8.39
CA GLY A 253 10.28 1.50 9.42
C GLY A 253 10.01 2.95 9.82
N PRO A 254 9.17 3.16 10.87
CA PRO A 254 8.65 4.45 11.25
C PRO A 254 9.66 5.37 11.94
N SER A 255 10.90 4.92 12.19
CA SER A 255 11.91 5.77 12.79
C SER A 255 12.11 7.04 11.95
N GLY A 256 11.95 8.20 12.58
CA GLY A 256 12.17 9.49 11.95
C GLY A 256 13.63 9.76 11.61
N ASP A 257 14.54 9.12 12.31
CA ASP A 257 15.97 9.41 12.23
C ASP A 257 16.61 8.82 10.97
N VAL A 258 17.36 9.66 10.29
CA VAL A 258 18.19 9.33 9.13
C VAL A 258 19.26 8.28 9.49
N ASN A 259 19.76 8.34 10.72
CA ASN A 259 20.78 7.44 11.24
C ASN A 259 20.34 5.97 11.35
N GLY A 260 19.05 5.69 11.31
CA GLY A 260 18.49 4.33 11.31
C GLY A 260 18.56 3.64 9.96
N LEU A 261 18.83 4.36 8.87
CA LEU A 261 18.90 3.79 7.53
C LEU A 261 20.19 2.99 7.32
N ARG A 262 20.11 1.92 6.56
CA ARG A 262 21.26 1.04 6.21
C ARG A 262 21.24 0.76 4.71
N GLY A 263 22.44 0.50 4.18
CA GLY A 263 22.61 0.10 2.80
C GLY A 263 21.92 -1.22 2.49
N ALA A 264 21.48 -1.40 1.26
CA ALA A 264 20.76 -2.61 0.86
C ALA A 264 21.54 -3.89 1.15
N LEU A 265 22.86 -3.91 0.93
CA LEU A 265 23.71 -5.08 1.21
C LEU A 265 23.87 -5.35 2.71
N ASP A 266 23.84 -4.32 3.56
CA ASP A 266 23.89 -4.48 5.00
C ASP A 266 22.63 -5.19 5.52
N ILE A 267 21.49 -4.92 4.89
CA ILE A 267 20.24 -5.59 5.21
C ILE A 267 20.23 -7.05 4.75
N VAL A 268 20.86 -7.36 3.62
CA VAL A 268 21.09 -8.76 3.21
C VAL A 268 21.92 -9.49 4.27
N ASN A 269 23.01 -8.85 4.75
CA ASN A 269 23.85 -9.42 5.80
C ASN A 269 23.07 -9.60 7.11
N LEU A 270 22.25 -8.61 7.49
CA LEU A 270 21.36 -8.73 8.65
C LEU A 270 20.42 -9.93 8.51
N GLY A 271 19.80 -10.12 7.36
CA GLY A 271 18.95 -11.28 7.06
C GLY A 271 19.67 -12.61 7.25
N THR A 272 20.90 -12.73 6.77
CA THR A 272 21.72 -13.95 6.96
C THR A 272 22.10 -14.17 8.41
N MET A 273 22.44 -13.13 9.15
CA MET A 273 22.75 -13.21 10.60
C MET A 273 21.54 -13.70 11.43
N ILE A 274 20.32 -13.37 11.00
CA ILE A 274 19.09 -13.82 11.65
C ILE A 274 18.77 -15.29 11.31
N GLY A 275 19.42 -15.86 10.31
CA GLY A 275 19.26 -17.27 9.90
C GLY A 275 18.50 -17.46 8.59
N MET A 276 18.36 -16.42 7.79
CA MET A 276 17.80 -16.52 6.45
C MET A 276 18.89 -17.00 5.46
N PRO A 277 18.58 -17.91 4.53
CA PRO A 277 19.50 -18.25 3.43
C PRO A 277 19.87 -17.00 2.62
N SER A 278 21.11 -16.87 2.20
CA SER A 278 21.63 -15.65 1.54
C SER A 278 20.88 -15.28 0.25
N ASN A 279 20.42 -16.26 -0.52
CA ASN A 279 19.57 -16.04 -1.69
C ASN A 279 18.22 -15.40 -1.30
N LEU A 280 17.55 -15.94 -0.27
CA LEU A 280 16.28 -15.40 0.23
C LEU A 280 16.46 -14.03 0.90
N ALA A 281 17.58 -13.80 1.58
CA ALA A 281 17.93 -12.51 2.16
C ALA A 281 18.08 -11.43 1.07
N LYS A 282 18.70 -11.76 -0.07
CA LYS A 282 18.77 -10.86 -1.24
C LYS A 282 17.40 -10.68 -1.90
N GLU A 283 16.63 -11.74 -2.03
CA GLU A 283 15.28 -11.69 -2.59
C GLU A 283 14.33 -10.83 -1.73
N SER A 284 14.50 -10.82 -0.41
CA SER A 284 13.65 -10.09 0.52
C SER A 284 13.60 -8.57 0.28
N ILE A 285 14.67 -7.99 -0.26
CA ILE A 285 14.77 -6.56 -0.59
C ILE A 285 14.78 -6.31 -2.11
N SER A 286 14.59 -7.34 -2.92
CA SER A 286 14.60 -7.24 -4.39
C SER A 286 13.37 -7.91 -5.01
N THR A 287 13.45 -9.19 -5.34
CA THR A 287 12.42 -9.91 -6.10
C THR A 287 11.11 -10.05 -5.33
N THR A 288 11.17 -10.36 -4.03
CA THR A 288 9.97 -10.49 -3.20
C THR A 288 9.22 -9.17 -3.11
N THR A 289 9.93 -8.06 -2.87
CA THR A 289 9.36 -6.71 -2.84
C THR A 289 8.81 -6.26 -4.19
N LYS A 290 9.49 -6.60 -5.30
CA LYS A 290 8.97 -6.37 -6.65
C LYS A 290 7.64 -7.09 -6.88
N ASN A 291 7.54 -8.35 -6.45
CA ASN A 291 6.31 -9.13 -6.58
C ASN A 291 5.15 -8.54 -5.75
N VAL A 292 5.44 -7.96 -4.57
CA VAL A 292 4.45 -7.22 -3.78
C VAL A 292 3.88 -6.05 -4.58
N LEU A 293 4.73 -5.26 -5.23
CA LEU A 293 4.29 -4.13 -6.04
C LEU A 293 3.44 -4.55 -7.23
N LEU A 294 3.83 -5.61 -7.93
CA LEU A 294 3.06 -6.14 -9.06
C LEU A 294 1.65 -6.59 -8.64
N ARG A 295 1.55 -7.29 -7.50
CA ARG A 295 0.25 -7.67 -6.93
C ARG A 295 -0.56 -6.48 -6.45
N ALA A 296 0.09 -5.51 -5.84
CA ALA A 296 -0.55 -4.28 -5.40
C ALA A 296 -1.10 -3.47 -6.59
N GLN A 297 -0.43 -3.47 -7.73
CA GLN A 297 -0.95 -2.90 -8.98
C GLN A 297 -2.13 -3.70 -9.51
N ALA A 298 -2.05 -5.05 -9.50
CA ALA A 298 -3.17 -5.90 -9.92
C ALA A 298 -4.44 -5.62 -9.09
N ARG A 299 -4.31 -5.34 -7.78
CA ARG A 299 -5.43 -4.96 -6.89
C ARG A 299 -6.20 -3.73 -7.41
N LYS A 300 -5.52 -2.79 -8.05
CA LYS A 300 -6.14 -1.56 -8.60
C LYS A 300 -6.94 -1.79 -9.88
N THR A 301 -6.75 -2.93 -10.53
CA THR A 301 -7.43 -3.27 -11.78
C THR A 301 -8.91 -3.58 -11.55
N PHE A 302 -9.66 -3.76 -12.62
CA PHE A 302 -11.08 -4.10 -12.52
C PHE A 302 -11.26 -5.44 -11.82
N LYS A 303 -12.03 -5.44 -10.73
CA LYS A 303 -12.24 -6.60 -9.84
C LYS A 303 -10.94 -7.25 -9.33
N ALA A 304 -9.84 -6.50 -9.30
CA ALA A 304 -8.50 -6.97 -8.92
C ALA A 304 -7.96 -8.12 -9.80
N ILE A 305 -8.43 -8.27 -11.02
CA ILE A 305 -8.05 -9.34 -11.94
C ILE A 305 -7.58 -8.79 -13.28
N MET A 306 -8.34 -7.87 -13.88
CA MET A 306 -8.08 -7.35 -15.22
C MET A 306 -8.30 -5.85 -15.31
N SER A 307 -7.71 -5.20 -16.31
CA SER A 307 -8.01 -3.80 -16.62
C SER A 307 -9.42 -3.68 -17.23
N MET A 308 -10.03 -2.49 -17.11
CA MET A 308 -11.26 -2.22 -17.86
C MET A 308 -10.97 -2.29 -19.35
N PRO A 309 -11.84 -2.93 -20.14
CA PRO A 309 -11.68 -2.96 -21.59
C PRO A 309 -11.72 -1.54 -22.16
N LYS A 310 -10.79 -1.23 -23.04
CA LYS A 310 -10.72 0.03 -23.77
C LYS A 310 -10.94 -0.27 -25.23
N LEU A 311 -11.78 0.51 -25.89
CA LEU A 311 -11.87 0.49 -27.33
C LEU A 311 -10.55 1.06 -27.86
N VAL A 312 -9.81 0.26 -28.59
CA VAL A 312 -8.66 0.71 -29.38
C VAL A 312 -9.22 0.98 -30.78
N PRO A 313 -9.19 2.22 -31.27
CA PRO A 313 -9.56 2.47 -32.67
C PRO A 313 -8.62 1.64 -33.54
N ALA A 314 -9.17 0.98 -34.54
CA ALA A 314 -8.34 0.33 -35.55
C ALA A 314 -7.41 1.39 -36.13
N GLU A 315 -6.11 1.12 -36.12
CA GLU A 315 -5.17 1.95 -36.88
C GLU A 315 -5.66 1.90 -38.30
N ALA A 316 -6.00 3.07 -38.88
CA ALA A 316 -6.33 3.16 -40.30
C ALA A 316 -5.04 2.77 -41.04
N ASP A 317 -5.05 1.60 -41.63
CA ASP A 317 -4.03 1.21 -42.58
C ASP A 317 -4.03 2.28 -43.68
N ASN A 318 -2.95 3.08 -43.71
CA ASN A 318 -2.70 4.08 -44.74
C ASN A 318 -2.27 3.40 -46.04
N ASP A 319 -3.05 2.45 -46.49
CA ASP A 319 -2.99 1.97 -47.90
C ASP A 319 -4.03 2.76 -48.69
N GLY A 320 -3.53 3.72 -49.42
CA GLY A 320 -4.35 4.60 -50.22
C GLY A 320 -5.13 3.83 -51.29
N GLU A 321 -6.39 3.68 -51.07
CA GLU A 321 -7.41 3.53 -52.11
C GLU A 321 -8.66 4.30 -51.71
N SER A 322 -8.88 5.35 -52.46
CA SER A 322 -10.09 6.18 -52.44
C SER A 322 -11.28 5.31 -52.81
N ILE A 323 -12.22 5.11 -51.90
CA ILE A 323 -13.55 4.65 -52.22
C ILE A 323 -14.55 5.71 -51.79
N ASP A 324 -15.24 6.19 -52.80
CA ASP A 324 -16.26 7.21 -52.77
C ASP A 324 -17.44 6.84 -51.83
N ASP A 325 -17.92 7.87 -51.19
CA ASP A 325 -19.29 8.16 -50.72
C ASP A 325 -20.24 6.97 -50.45
N ILE A 326 -20.36 6.65 -49.18
CA ILE A 326 -21.58 6.00 -48.66
C ILE A 326 -22.18 6.91 -47.57
N GLU A 327 -23.21 7.62 -47.95
CA GLU A 327 -24.10 8.32 -47.02
C GLU A 327 -24.69 7.33 -46.01
N VAL A 328 -24.45 7.53 -44.73
CA VAL A 328 -25.11 6.80 -43.65
C VAL A 328 -26.22 7.68 -43.09
N GLU A 329 -27.43 7.32 -43.45
CA GLU A 329 -28.65 7.85 -42.84
C GLU A 329 -28.64 7.64 -41.31
N LYS A 330 -28.91 8.71 -40.59
CA LYS A 330 -29.16 8.70 -39.14
C LYS A 330 -30.62 8.26 -38.91
N ASP A 331 -30.81 7.04 -38.46
CA ASP A 331 -32.07 6.66 -37.83
C ASP A 331 -31.88 6.54 -36.30
N VAL A 332 -32.46 7.53 -35.66
CA VAL A 332 -32.74 7.57 -34.22
C VAL A 332 -33.98 6.72 -33.96
N ASN A 333 -33.85 5.59 -33.32
CA ASN A 333 -35.00 5.01 -32.62
C ASN A 333 -34.61 4.20 -31.38
N THR A 334 -34.81 4.87 -30.27
CA THR A 334 -34.80 4.31 -28.92
C THR A 334 -36.00 3.38 -28.74
N LYS A 335 -35.76 2.11 -28.55
CA LYS A 335 -36.78 1.21 -27.96
C LYS A 335 -36.21 0.49 -26.74
N GLN A 336 -36.71 0.87 -25.59
CA GLN A 336 -36.67 0.08 -24.35
C GLN A 336 -37.29 -1.29 -24.62
N VAL A 337 -36.57 -2.33 -24.21
CA VAL A 337 -37.14 -3.68 -24.17
C VAL A 337 -37.10 -4.14 -22.73
N ASP A 338 -38.29 -4.17 -22.13
CA ASP A 338 -38.62 -4.85 -20.89
C ASP A 338 -38.36 -6.36 -21.05
N ILE A 339 -37.62 -6.92 -20.12
CA ILE A 339 -37.43 -8.38 -20.02
C ILE A 339 -38.21 -8.84 -18.79
N THR A 340 -39.43 -9.25 -19.00
CA THR A 340 -40.18 -10.14 -18.11
C THR A 340 -40.35 -11.49 -18.81
N ASP A 341 -40.15 -12.55 -18.05
CA ASP A 341 -40.57 -13.92 -18.22
C ASP A 341 -40.03 -14.79 -19.40
N LYS A 342 -39.18 -15.74 -19.05
CA LYS A 342 -39.29 -17.10 -19.63
C LYS A 342 -38.88 -18.19 -18.65
N LYS A 343 -39.92 -18.98 -18.32
CA LYS A 343 -40.03 -20.26 -17.67
C LYS A 343 -38.91 -21.27 -17.97
N ARG A 344 -38.56 -21.97 -16.88
CA ARG A 344 -38.17 -23.39 -16.74
C ARG A 344 -38.35 -24.26 -17.99
N LEU A 345 -37.28 -24.91 -18.39
CA LEU A 345 -37.31 -26.22 -19.02
C LEU A 345 -36.36 -27.15 -18.26
N MET A 346 -36.97 -28.16 -17.62
CA MET A 346 -36.27 -29.31 -17.04
C MET A 346 -35.74 -30.19 -18.18
N VAL A 347 -34.47 -30.54 -18.10
CA VAL A 347 -33.91 -31.64 -18.87
C VAL A 347 -33.51 -32.74 -17.89
N ASN A 348 -34.23 -33.85 -17.99
CA ASN A 348 -33.93 -35.13 -17.33
C ASN A 348 -32.66 -35.72 -17.90
N THR A 349 -31.73 -36.08 -17.05
CA THR A 349 -30.65 -37.01 -17.40
C THR A 349 -30.79 -38.29 -16.59
N PRO A 350 -30.58 -39.45 -17.20
CA PRO A 350 -30.85 -40.75 -16.58
C PRO A 350 -29.70 -41.19 -15.65
N THR A 351 -30.10 -41.74 -14.53
CA THR A 351 -29.25 -42.41 -13.54
C THR A 351 -28.68 -43.71 -14.13
N ASN A 352 -27.36 -43.83 -14.16
CA ASN A 352 -26.70 -45.12 -14.34
C ASN A 352 -26.20 -45.63 -12.98
N ASN A 353 -26.81 -46.73 -12.55
CA ASN A 353 -26.41 -47.64 -11.52
C ASN A 353 -25.03 -48.25 -11.83
N VAL A 354 -24.06 -48.11 -10.96
CA VAL A 354 -22.90 -49.02 -10.95
C VAL A 354 -22.81 -49.67 -9.56
N LYS A 355 -22.84 -50.97 -9.60
CA LYS A 355 -22.83 -51.92 -8.48
C LYS A 355 -21.51 -51.85 -7.69
N LYS A 356 -21.63 -51.92 -6.36
CA LYS A 356 -20.55 -52.27 -5.44
C LYS A 356 -20.04 -53.67 -5.73
N VAL A 357 -18.73 -53.83 -5.81
CA VAL A 357 -18.02 -55.10 -5.62
C VAL A 357 -17.16 -54.91 -4.37
N LYS A 358 -17.40 -55.76 -3.38
CA LYS A 358 -16.56 -56.03 -2.20
C LYS A 358 -15.42 -56.94 -2.64
N ILE A 359 -14.19 -56.56 -2.30
CA ILE A 359 -13.14 -57.47 -1.82
C ILE A 359 -12.35 -56.68 -0.77
#